data_1b50aea37582a0559ea9f08781cf09b4
#
_entry.id   1b50aea37582a0559ea9f08781cf09b4
#
_cell.length_a   1.000
_cell.length_b   1.000
_cell.length_c   1.000
_cell.angle_alpha   90.00
_cell.angle_beta   90.00
_cell.angle_gamma   90.00
#
_symmetry.space_group_name_H-M   'P 1'
#
loop_
_entity.id
_entity.type
_entity.pdbx_description
1 polymer ?
#
loop_
_entity_poly.entity_id
_entity_poly.type
_entity_poly.pdbx_seq_one_letter_code
_entity_poly.pdbx_strand_id
1 'polypeptide(L)'
;MIDFHCHLDLYPDPVSITRRVDAEGMYLLAVTTTPRAWQGTCSVVAGVRRIKVALGLHPELVAERHSEISLFRELLDDASYVGEIGLDGSAKLKSTLPLQRRVLEEILVACAQ
;
A
#
# COMPACT_ATOMS: atom_id res chain seq x y z
N MET A 1 20.43 -7.27 -0.01
CA MET A 1 19.12 -7.78 -0.50
C MET A 1 18.12 -6.63 -0.54
N ILE A 2 17.29 -6.61 -1.57
CA ILE A 2 16.20 -5.64 -1.72
C ILE A 2 14.91 -6.41 -1.95
N ASP A 3 13.89 -6.11 -1.17
CA ASP A 3 12.53 -6.63 -1.37
C ASP A 3 11.63 -5.46 -1.77
N PHE A 4 11.08 -5.49 -2.98
CA PHE A 4 10.23 -4.43 -3.50
C PHE A 4 8.74 -4.65 -3.21
N HIS A 5 8.35 -5.73 -2.55
CA HIS A 5 6.95 -6.03 -2.33
C HIS A 5 6.74 -6.84 -1.04
N CYS A 6 6.59 -6.16 0.06
CA CYS A 6 6.35 -6.79 1.36
C CYS A 6 5.13 -6.17 2.03
N HIS A 7 4.23 -7.01 2.48
CA HIS A 7 3.07 -6.60 3.28
C HIS A 7 3.44 -6.58 4.77
N LEU A 8 4.24 -5.60 5.16
CA LEU A 8 4.72 -5.46 6.54
C LEU A 8 3.56 -5.31 7.54
N ASP A 9 2.50 -4.62 7.15
CA ASP A 9 1.29 -4.40 7.94
C ASP A 9 0.49 -5.67 8.23
N LEU A 10 0.72 -6.75 7.48
CA LEU A 10 0.02 -8.02 7.66
C LEU A 10 0.78 -9.02 8.55
N TYR A 11 2.01 -8.71 8.96
CA TYR A 11 2.72 -9.54 9.93
C TYR A 11 2.14 -9.37 11.33
N PRO A 12 2.10 -10.44 12.14
CA PRO A 12 1.60 -10.34 13.53
C PRO A 12 2.39 -9.37 14.40
N ASP A 13 3.69 -9.24 14.15
CA ASP A 13 4.59 -8.31 14.85
C ASP A 13 5.46 -7.54 13.84
N PRO A 14 4.91 -6.49 13.22
CA PRO A 14 5.64 -5.72 12.22
C PRO A 14 6.84 -4.96 12.81
N VAL A 15 6.80 -4.63 14.09
CA VAL A 15 7.94 -3.96 14.77
C VAL A 15 9.15 -4.87 14.82
N SER A 16 8.95 -6.14 15.17
CA SER A 16 10.03 -7.14 15.21
C SER A 16 10.63 -7.37 13.82
N ILE A 17 9.79 -7.49 12.79
CA ILE A 17 10.23 -7.64 11.41
C ILE A 17 11.05 -6.41 10.96
N THR A 18 10.58 -5.21 11.27
CA THR A 18 11.28 -3.96 10.96
C THR A 18 12.70 -3.93 11.57
N ARG A 19 12.82 -4.33 12.82
CA ARG A 19 14.12 -4.40 13.51
C ARG A 19 15.07 -5.41 12.85
N ARG A 20 14.55 -6.56 12.44
CA ARG A 20 15.35 -7.58 11.74
C ARG A 20 15.82 -7.09 10.38
N VAL A 21 14.94 -6.49 9.60
CA VAL A 21 15.28 -5.92 8.29
C VAL A 21 16.39 -4.88 8.42
N ASP A 22 16.28 -4.00 9.42
CA ASP A 22 17.29 -2.97 9.68
C ASP A 22 18.63 -3.59 10.11
N ALA A 23 18.61 -4.54 11.05
CA ALA A 23 19.79 -5.23 11.54
C ALA A 23 20.53 -6.01 10.44
N GLU A 24 19.79 -6.60 9.49
CA GLU A 24 20.36 -7.34 8.36
C GLU A 24 20.76 -6.43 7.19
N GLY A 25 20.53 -5.12 7.29
CA GLY A 25 20.89 -4.15 6.26
C GLY A 25 20.09 -4.29 4.96
N MET A 26 18.89 -4.85 5.02
CA MET A 26 18.01 -5.03 3.87
C MET A 26 17.31 -3.72 3.50
N TYR A 27 17.02 -3.57 2.20
CA TYR A 27 16.10 -2.53 1.71
C TYR A 27 14.74 -3.13 1.46
N LEU A 28 13.68 -2.42 1.86
CA LEU A 28 12.33 -2.92 1.81
C LEU A 28 11.37 -1.84 1.30
N LEU A 29 10.48 -2.22 0.36
CA LEU A 29 9.29 -1.44 0.05
C LEU A 29 8.08 -2.14 0.68
N ALA A 30 7.57 -1.54 1.75
CA ALA A 30 6.36 -2.01 2.41
C ALA A 30 5.14 -1.45 1.66
N VAL A 31 4.45 -2.30 0.91
CA VAL A 31 3.23 -1.91 0.21
C VAL A 31 2.04 -2.05 1.15
N THR A 32 1.04 -1.19 1.00
CA THR A 32 -0.19 -1.26 1.79
C THR A 32 -1.39 -1.64 0.91
N THR A 33 -2.36 -2.32 1.51
CA THR A 33 -3.55 -2.78 0.81
C THR A 33 -4.72 -1.82 0.93
N THR A 34 -4.69 -0.94 1.93
CA THR A 34 -5.68 0.12 2.12
C THR A 34 -5.02 1.43 2.51
N PRO A 35 -5.59 2.59 2.14
CA PRO A 35 -5.08 3.89 2.57
C PRO A 35 -5.00 4.01 4.10
N ARG A 36 -5.98 3.44 4.80
CA ARG A 36 -6.02 3.48 6.26
C ARG A 36 -4.81 2.83 6.93
N ALA A 37 -4.21 1.82 6.31
CA ALA A 37 -3.03 1.13 6.86
C ALA A 37 -1.73 1.92 6.71
N TRP A 38 -1.69 2.94 5.86
CA TRP A 38 -0.44 3.63 5.49
C TRP A 38 0.21 4.36 6.66
N GLN A 39 -0.55 5.18 7.39
CA GLN A 39 0.01 5.97 8.50
C GLN A 39 0.57 5.10 9.62
N GLY A 40 -0.15 4.03 9.98
CA GLY A 40 0.31 3.07 10.99
C GLY A 40 1.60 2.38 10.56
N THR A 41 1.70 1.98 9.30
CA THR A 41 2.91 1.36 8.75
C THR A 41 4.08 2.34 8.74
N CYS A 42 3.85 3.60 8.37
CA CYS A 42 4.86 4.65 8.46
C CYS A 42 5.37 4.83 9.90
N SER A 43 4.49 4.77 10.88
CA SER A 43 4.87 4.87 12.30
C SER A 43 5.74 3.71 12.75
N VAL A 44 5.43 2.49 12.30
CA VAL A 44 6.20 1.28 12.63
C VAL A 44 7.65 1.37 12.13
N VAL A 45 7.85 1.95 10.93
CA VAL A 45 9.18 2.03 10.29
C VAL A 45 9.88 3.37 10.52
N ALA A 46 9.31 4.25 11.34
CA ALA A 46 9.87 5.57 11.61
C ALA A 46 11.34 5.47 12.05
N GLY A 47 12.20 6.25 11.41
CA GLY A 47 13.64 6.25 11.68
C GLY A 47 14.45 5.16 10.96
N VAL A 48 13.81 4.20 10.30
CA VAL A 48 14.50 3.15 9.53
C VAL A 48 14.61 3.57 8.05
N ARG A 49 15.77 4.07 7.66
CA ARG A 49 15.97 4.70 6.33
C ARG A 49 15.84 3.72 5.17
N ARG A 50 16.12 2.43 5.40
CA ARG A 50 16.09 1.38 4.36
C ARG A 50 14.69 0.88 4.05
N ILE A 51 13.69 1.24 4.86
CA ILE A 51 12.31 0.85 4.62
C ILE A 51 11.53 2.05 4.12
N LYS A 52 10.85 1.88 2.99
CA LYS A 52 9.91 2.85 2.43
C LYS A 52 8.52 2.25 2.44
N VAL A 53 7.52 3.10 2.61
CA VAL A 53 6.11 2.67 2.63
C VAL A 53 5.40 3.23 1.41
N ALA A 54 4.70 2.36 0.70
CA ALA A 54 3.87 2.74 -0.44
C ALA A 54 2.40 2.86 -0.01
N LEU A 55 1.75 3.91 -0.49
CA LEU A 55 0.32 4.15 -0.28
C LEU A 55 -0.47 3.37 -1.31
N GLY A 56 -1.34 2.47 -0.87
CA GLY A 56 -2.08 1.59 -1.77
C GLY A 56 -3.56 1.45 -1.48
N LEU A 57 -4.25 0.92 -2.48
CA LEU A 57 -5.61 0.39 -2.39
C LEU A 57 -5.68 -0.82 -3.31
N HIS A 58 -5.59 -1.99 -2.71
CA HIS A 58 -5.51 -3.26 -3.42
C HIS A 58 -6.82 -3.57 -4.18
N PRO A 59 -6.76 -4.04 -5.41
CA PRO A 59 -7.96 -4.33 -6.19
C PRO A 59 -8.91 -5.35 -5.52
N GLU A 60 -8.38 -6.29 -4.78
CA GLU A 60 -9.18 -7.26 -4.01
C GLU A 60 -10.08 -6.59 -2.96
N LEU A 61 -9.66 -5.44 -2.42
CA LEU A 61 -10.37 -4.72 -1.35
C LEU A 61 -11.24 -3.57 -1.85
N VAL A 62 -11.25 -3.29 -3.14
CA VAL A 62 -11.98 -2.15 -3.70
C VAL A 62 -13.47 -2.21 -3.38
N ALA A 63 -14.10 -3.38 -3.44
CA ALA A 63 -15.52 -3.53 -3.13
C ALA A 63 -15.87 -3.03 -1.72
N GLU A 64 -14.98 -3.26 -0.75
CA GLU A 64 -15.18 -2.89 0.65
C GLU A 64 -14.58 -1.52 1.00
N ARG A 65 -13.54 -1.10 0.29
CA ARG A 65 -12.68 0.03 0.67
C ARG A 65 -12.64 1.18 -0.33
N HIS A 66 -13.43 1.14 -1.42
CA HIS A 66 -13.43 2.22 -2.41
C HIS A 66 -13.77 3.60 -1.82
N SER A 67 -14.51 3.66 -0.72
CA SER A 67 -14.78 4.91 -0.01
C SER A 67 -13.50 5.55 0.56
N GLU A 68 -12.43 4.80 0.73
CA GLU A 68 -11.13 5.32 1.21
C GLU A 68 -10.34 6.06 0.11
N ILE A 69 -10.88 6.20 -1.10
CA ILE A 69 -10.22 6.98 -2.16
C ILE A 69 -10.01 8.45 -1.76
N SER A 70 -10.91 9.00 -0.98
CA SER A 70 -10.74 10.37 -0.43
C SER A 70 -9.53 10.44 0.48
N LEU A 71 -9.39 9.48 1.38
CA LEU A 71 -8.23 9.38 2.26
C LEU A 71 -6.94 9.15 1.46
N PHE A 72 -7.00 8.32 0.41
CA PHE A 72 -5.86 8.13 -0.49
C PHE A 72 -5.36 9.47 -1.05
N ARG A 73 -6.27 10.31 -1.54
CA ARG A 73 -5.92 11.63 -2.08
C ARG A 73 -5.31 12.56 -1.03
N GLU A 74 -5.85 12.54 0.18
CA GLU A 74 -5.33 13.35 1.30
C GLU A 74 -3.90 12.95 1.68
N LEU A 75 -3.59 11.66 1.64
CA LEU A 75 -2.27 11.12 2.02
C LEU A 75 -1.24 11.18 0.90
N LEU A 76 -1.67 11.38 -0.34
CA LEU A 76 -0.81 11.26 -1.51
C LEU A 76 0.36 12.23 -1.50
N ASP A 77 0.16 13.46 -1.01
CA ASP A 77 1.22 14.48 -0.96
C ASP A 77 2.37 14.08 -0.01
N ASP A 78 2.08 13.25 0.99
CA ASP A 78 3.07 12.77 1.95
C ASP A 78 3.70 11.44 1.51
N ALA A 79 3.17 10.79 0.48
CA ALA A 79 3.64 9.50 -0.01
C ALA A 79 4.64 9.66 -1.15
N SER A 80 5.80 9.00 -1.04
CA SER A 80 6.80 8.96 -2.11
C SER A 80 6.59 7.80 -3.08
N TYR A 81 5.82 6.79 -2.68
CA TYR A 81 5.56 5.58 -3.45
C TYR A 81 4.09 5.22 -3.36
N VAL A 82 3.55 4.69 -4.46
CA VAL A 82 2.17 4.22 -4.55
C VAL A 82 2.17 2.72 -4.86
N GLY A 83 1.48 1.95 -4.05
CA GLY A 83 1.31 0.52 -4.17
C GLY A 83 0.77 -0.10 -2.85
N GLU A 84 -0.05 -1.12 -2.92
CA GLU A 84 -0.41 -1.91 -4.07
C GLU A 84 -1.68 -1.36 -4.73
N ILE A 85 -1.65 -1.18 -6.04
CA ILE A 85 -2.80 -0.76 -6.86
C ILE A 85 -2.88 -1.65 -8.09
N GLY A 86 -4.01 -1.71 -8.74
CA GLY A 86 -4.14 -2.46 -9.99
C GLY A 86 -5.52 -3.05 -10.21
N LEU A 87 -5.55 -4.13 -10.97
CA LEU A 87 -6.77 -4.87 -11.33
C LEU A 87 -6.57 -6.36 -11.02
N ASP A 88 -7.61 -6.98 -10.51
CA ASP A 88 -7.68 -8.43 -10.31
C ASP A 88 -8.94 -8.98 -10.99
N GLY A 89 -8.73 -9.68 -12.12
CA GLY A 89 -9.79 -10.29 -12.92
C GLY A 89 -10.07 -11.75 -12.58
N SER A 90 -9.60 -12.24 -11.42
CA SER A 90 -9.90 -13.60 -10.98
C SER A 90 -11.40 -13.85 -10.88
N ALA A 91 -11.81 -15.11 -10.98
CA ALA A 91 -13.23 -15.49 -11.04
C ALA A 91 -14.05 -14.91 -9.87
N LYS A 92 -13.47 -14.91 -8.67
CA LYS A 92 -14.13 -14.43 -7.44
C LYS A 92 -14.26 -12.89 -7.39
N LEU A 93 -13.44 -12.15 -8.14
CA LEU A 93 -13.41 -10.68 -8.15
C LEU A 93 -13.95 -10.06 -9.45
N LYS A 94 -14.31 -10.89 -10.41
CA LYS A 94 -14.74 -10.47 -11.75
C LYS A 94 -15.91 -9.48 -11.72
N SER A 95 -16.85 -9.67 -10.81
CA SER A 95 -18.02 -8.79 -10.67
C SER A 95 -17.65 -7.37 -10.22
N THR A 96 -16.51 -7.18 -9.60
CA THR A 96 -16.04 -5.88 -9.11
C THR A 96 -15.11 -5.16 -10.09
N LEU A 97 -14.75 -5.78 -11.23
CA LEU A 97 -13.85 -5.17 -12.22
C LEU A 97 -14.26 -3.76 -12.66
N PRO A 98 -15.54 -3.45 -12.95
CA PRO A 98 -15.91 -2.08 -13.31
C PRO A 98 -15.57 -1.07 -12.21
N LEU A 99 -15.80 -1.43 -10.95
CA LEU A 99 -15.43 -0.59 -9.80
C LEU A 99 -13.92 -0.48 -9.63
N GLN A 100 -13.19 -1.59 -9.78
CA GLN A 100 -11.73 -1.61 -9.74
C GLN A 100 -11.13 -0.66 -10.78
N ARG A 101 -11.64 -0.68 -12.00
CA ARG A 101 -11.19 0.22 -13.08
C ARG A 101 -11.40 1.68 -12.72
N ARG A 102 -12.57 2.03 -12.23
CA ARG A 102 -12.90 3.40 -11.81
C ARG A 102 -11.94 3.89 -10.73
N VAL A 103 -11.73 3.07 -9.70
CA VAL A 103 -10.83 3.41 -8.59
C VAL A 103 -9.38 3.55 -9.08
N LEU A 104 -8.91 2.63 -9.93
CA LEU A 104 -7.57 2.71 -10.50
C LEU A 104 -7.38 3.98 -11.34
N GLU A 105 -8.36 4.34 -12.17
CA GLU A 105 -8.33 5.58 -12.95
C GLU A 105 -8.24 6.81 -12.05
N GLU A 106 -9.02 6.86 -10.96
CA GLU A 106 -8.97 7.96 -10.00
C GLU A 106 -7.59 8.06 -9.33
N ILE A 107 -7.00 6.91 -8.96
CA ILE A 107 -5.65 6.87 -8.39
C ILE A 107 -4.62 7.40 -9.39
N LEU A 108 -4.65 6.91 -10.63
CA LEU A 108 -3.69 7.32 -11.66
C LEU A 108 -3.80 8.81 -11.99
N VAL A 109 -5.02 9.34 -12.06
CA VAL A 109 -5.24 10.79 -12.25
C VAL A 109 -4.67 11.59 -11.09
N ALA A 110 -4.90 11.16 -9.86
CA ALA A 110 -4.37 11.81 -8.67
C ALA A 110 -2.83 11.81 -8.67
N CYS A 111 -2.21 10.67 -9.03
CA CYS A 111 -0.75 10.56 -9.09
C CYS A 111 -0.11 11.40 -10.21
N ALA A 112 -0.85 11.72 -11.27
CA ALA A 112 -0.35 12.51 -12.39
C ALA A 112 -0.32 14.02 -12.12
N GLN A 113 -0.94 14.46 -11.06
CA GLN A 113 -0.98 15.87 -10.64
C GLN A 113 0.20 16.18 -9.70
#